data_1560a6bdc197c6c0d67ccdbf9ae3af8d
#
_entry.id   1560a6bdc197c6c0d67ccdbf9ae3af8d
#
_cell.length_a   1.000
_cell.length_b   1.000
_cell.length_c   1.000
_cell.angle_alpha   90.00
_cell.angle_beta   90.00
_cell.angle_gamma   90.00
#
_symmetry.space_group_name_H-M   'P 1'
#
loop_
_entity.id
_entity.type
_entity.pdbx_description
1 polymer ?
#
loop_
_entity_poly.entity_id
_entity_poly.type
_entity_poly.pdbx_seq_one_letter_code
_entity_poly.pdbx_strand_id
1 'polypeptide(L)'
;MKRRKFIESSIVLGAAGLVGPSLLKNELMSETKSPPRDDISVAQWALVEEIRAGKWKNLDFPKIAREDFGVNGIEFVNTLFEVPTEDYLRKLKQNAKDHGITMVLIMCDAEGDGCADTREGQKQFAINHRKWVDIAHYLGCHAVRTNCRGPQNADKKEALKWSADAYNQLLEYSKPASISIVIENHGGVSNDPDWMVELMKKVNNPLFGTYPDWRSPSKEFD
;
A
#
# COMPACT_ATOMS: atom_id res chain seq x y z
N MET A 1 -16.39 8.21 -20.50
CA MET A 1 -17.45 7.18 -20.33
C MET A 1 -17.50 6.78 -18.87
N LYS A 2 -18.64 6.95 -18.20
CA LYS A 2 -18.77 6.86 -16.74
C LYS A 2 -18.78 5.41 -16.26
N ARG A 3 -17.88 5.03 -15.37
CA ARG A 3 -17.73 3.68 -14.75
C ARG A 3 -18.96 3.15 -13.98
N ARG A 4 -20.03 3.93 -13.84
CA ARG A 4 -21.26 3.57 -13.11
C ARG A 4 -22.27 2.72 -13.90
N LYS A 5 -22.11 2.51 -15.20
CA LYS A 5 -23.08 1.77 -16.03
C LYS A 5 -22.80 0.28 -16.22
N PHE A 6 -21.71 -0.24 -15.68
CA PHE A 6 -21.38 -1.66 -15.85
C PHE A 6 -21.99 -2.59 -14.78
N ILE A 7 -22.46 -2.05 -13.67
CA ILE A 7 -22.97 -2.87 -12.53
C ILE A 7 -24.49 -3.10 -12.59
N GLU A 8 -25.24 -2.34 -13.40
CA GLU A 8 -26.72 -2.44 -13.43
C GLU A 8 -27.30 -3.47 -14.42
N SER A 9 -26.49 -4.22 -15.17
CA SER A 9 -26.98 -5.07 -16.26
C SER A 9 -26.96 -6.57 -15.98
N SER A 10 -26.75 -7.01 -14.74
CA SER A 10 -26.63 -8.46 -14.46
C SER A 10 -27.70 -9.05 -13.53
N ILE A 11 -28.80 -8.36 -13.29
CA ILE A 11 -29.91 -8.93 -12.52
C ILE A 11 -31.19 -8.78 -13.30
N VAL A 12 -31.51 -9.72 -14.17
CA VAL A 12 -32.87 -10.23 -14.53
C VAL A 12 -32.67 -11.50 -15.35
N LEU A 13 -33.02 -12.64 -14.78
CA LEU A 13 -33.79 -13.73 -15.42
C LEU A 13 -33.68 -15.04 -14.60
N GLY A 14 -34.83 -15.49 -14.13
CA GLY A 14 -34.98 -16.87 -13.64
C GLY A 14 -35.96 -17.01 -12.50
N ALA A 15 -37.17 -17.02 -12.82
CA ALA A 15 -38.17 -18.08 -12.95
C ALA A 15 -39.07 -18.24 -11.71
N ALA A 16 -40.35 -18.08 -12.00
CA ALA A 16 -41.48 -18.38 -11.13
C ALA A 16 -41.55 -19.89 -10.75
N GLY A 17 -41.87 -20.14 -9.48
CA GLY A 17 -42.26 -21.45 -8.98
C GLY A 17 -43.03 -21.31 -7.67
N LEU A 18 -44.33 -21.49 -7.76
CA LEU A 18 -45.29 -21.57 -6.64
C LEU A 18 -44.94 -22.77 -5.74
N VAL A 19 -45.00 -22.63 -4.42
CA VAL A 19 -45.57 -23.59 -3.46
C VAL A 19 -45.74 -22.94 -2.05
N GLY A 20 -46.83 -23.19 -1.49
CA GLY A 20 -47.59 -22.88 -0.33
C GLY A 20 -46.96 -22.64 1.08
N PRO A 21 -47.81 -22.23 2.02
CA PRO A 21 -47.36 -21.76 3.35
C PRO A 21 -47.14 -22.92 4.31
N SER A 22 -45.95 -23.04 4.84
CA SER A 22 -45.77 -23.90 6.03
C SER A 22 -44.48 -23.59 6.78
N LEU A 23 -44.65 -23.33 8.08
CA LEU A 23 -43.70 -23.46 9.16
C LEU A 23 -42.70 -22.31 9.35
N LEU A 24 -43.13 -21.37 10.18
CA LEU A 24 -42.26 -20.60 11.08
C LEU A 24 -41.33 -21.55 11.86
N LYS A 25 -40.10 -21.66 11.39
CA LYS A 25 -38.97 -22.04 12.25
C LYS A 25 -38.27 -20.77 12.63
N ASN A 26 -38.21 -20.51 13.94
CA ASN A 26 -37.24 -19.63 14.54
C ASN A 26 -35.84 -20.08 14.15
N GLU A 27 -35.32 -19.59 13.03
CA GLU A 27 -33.90 -19.57 12.81
C GLU A 27 -33.35 -18.43 13.68
N LEU A 28 -32.62 -18.85 14.73
CA LEU A 28 -31.67 -17.97 15.40
C LEU A 28 -31.03 -17.11 14.30
N MET A 29 -31.15 -15.79 14.42
CA MET A 29 -30.39 -14.86 13.62
C MET A 29 -28.91 -15.15 13.90
N SER A 30 -28.32 -16.02 13.08
CA SER A 30 -26.87 -16.02 12.88
C SER A 30 -26.54 -14.59 12.53
N GLU A 31 -25.76 -13.93 13.39
CA GLU A 31 -25.13 -12.66 13.02
C GLU A 31 -24.44 -12.90 11.69
N THR A 32 -25.06 -12.49 10.61
CA THR A 32 -24.43 -12.50 9.29
C THR A 32 -23.32 -11.49 9.40
N LYS A 33 -22.08 -11.97 9.64
CA LYS A 33 -20.89 -11.14 9.54
C LYS A 33 -21.00 -10.44 8.19
N SER A 34 -21.01 -9.12 8.21
CA SER A 34 -20.99 -8.31 6.99
C SER A 34 -19.90 -8.87 6.06
N PRO A 35 -20.16 -8.93 4.75
CA PRO A 35 -19.13 -9.38 3.83
C PRO A 35 -17.87 -8.52 4.04
N PRO A 36 -16.69 -9.11 3.90
CA PRO A 36 -15.44 -8.38 4.07
C PRO A 36 -15.41 -7.15 3.16
N ARG A 37 -14.87 -6.06 3.67
CA ARG A 37 -14.70 -4.83 2.88
C ARG A 37 -13.49 -5.01 1.98
N ASP A 38 -13.71 -4.87 0.67
CA ASP A 38 -12.66 -4.98 -0.36
C ASP A 38 -12.09 -3.61 -0.78
N ASP A 39 -12.64 -2.53 -0.21
CA ASP A 39 -12.36 -1.14 -0.55
C ASP A 39 -11.38 -0.45 0.41
N ILE A 40 -10.93 -1.15 1.44
CA ILE A 40 -9.97 -0.64 2.43
C ILE A 40 -8.90 -1.68 2.79
N SER A 41 -7.75 -1.17 3.23
CA SER A 41 -6.67 -1.96 3.82
C SER A 41 -6.33 -1.46 5.21
N VAL A 42 -5.69 -2.31 6.02
CA VAL A 42 -5.10 -1.93 7.29
C VAL A 42 -3.57 -1.91 7.18
N ALA A 43 -2.97 -0.81 7.61
CA ALA A 43 -1.52 -0.66 7.64
C ALA A 43 -0.93 -1.18 8.94
N GLN A 44 0.27 -1.79 8.88
CA GLN A 44 0.96 -2.27 10.09
C GLN A 44 1.27 -1.15 11.10
N TRP A 45 1.36 0.11 10.65
CA TRP A 45 1.52 1.26 11.55
C TRP A 45 0.37 1.39 12.54
N ALA A 46 -0.85 0.95 12.20
CA ALA A 46 -1.98 0.94 13.12
C ALA A 46 -1.79 -0.04 14.30
N LEU A 47 -0.88 -1.01 14.17
CA LEU A 47 -0.64 -2.09 15.13
C LEU A 47 0.82 -2.10 15.63
N VAL A 48 1.55 -1.02 15.39
CA VAL A 48 3.01 -0.97 15.62
C VAL A 48 3.39 -1.18 17.10
N GLU A 49 2.59 -0.71 18.02
CA GLU A 49 2.85 -0.86 19.45
C GLU A 49 2.75 -2.33 19.88
N GLU A 50 1.74 -3.05 19.43
CA GLU A 50 1.56 -4.46 19.72
C GLU A 50 2.64 -5.33 19.04
N ILE A 51 3.03 -4.98 17.81
CA ILE A 51 4.09 -5.69 17.09
C ILE A 51 5.43 -5.49 17.81
N ARG A 52 5.77 -4.26 18.20
CA ARG A 52 7.01 -3.96 18.94
C ARG A 52 7.04 -4.56 20.33
N ALA A 53 5.89 -4.68 20.98
CA ALA A 53 5.74 -5.38 22.25
C ALA A 53 5.82 -6.91 22.11
N GLY A 54 5.97 -7.44 20.89
CA GLY A 54 6.05 -8.87 20.62
C GLY A 54 4.73 -9.63 20.78
N LYS A 55 3.60 -8.92 20.88
CA LYS A 55 2.27 -9.51 20.99
C LYS A 55 1.87 -10.19 19.68
N TRP A 56 2.22 -9.59 18.55
CA TRP A 56 1.98 -10.11 17.22
C TRP A 56 3.27 -10.10 16.39
N LYS A 57 3.37 -11.07 15.49
CA LYS A 57 4.43 -11.14 14.49
C LYS A 57 3.88 -10.74 13.13
N ASN A 58 4.77 -10.32 12.24
CA ASN A 58 4.38 -10.00 10.88
C ASN A 58 3.67 -11.18 10.17
N LEU A 59 4.05 -12.42 10.48
CA LEU A 59 3.37 -13.60 9.94
C LEU A 59 1.92 -13.76 10.40
N ASP A 60 1.55 -13.18 11.55
CA ASP A 60 0.18 -13.23 12.09
C ASP A 60 -0.72 -12.15 11.47
N PHE A 61 -0.13 -11.15 10.83
CA PHE A 61 -0.85 -9.97 10.35
C PHE A 61 -1.98 -10.29 9.35
N PRO A 62 -1.84 -11.21 8.38
CA PRO A 62 -2.96 -11.60 7.52
C PRO A 62 -4.16 -12.13 8.29
N LYS A 63 -3.93 -12.98 9.29
CA LYS A 63 -4.98 -13.53 10.16
C LYS A 63 -5.67 -12.42 10.96
N ILE A 64 -4.90 -11.55 11.61
CA ILE A 64 -5.40 -10.44 12.42
C ILE A 64 -6.26 -9.50 11.57
N ALA A 65 -5.78 -9.13 10.38
CA ALA A 65 -6.54 -8.27 9.47
C ALA A 65 -7.90 -8.88 9.12
N ARG A 66 -7.94 -10.18 8.90
CA ARG A 66 -9.18 -10.88 8.54
C ARG A 66 -10.12 -11.08 9.70
N GLU A 67 -9.60 -11.60 10.83
CA GLU A 67 -10.43 -12.05 11.94
C GLU A 67 -10.82 -10.93 12.90
N ASP A 68 -9.88 -9.98 13.17
CA ASP A 68 -10.11 -8.91 14.14
C ASP A 68 -10.66 -7.63 13.49
N PHE A 69 -10.25 -7.32 12.26
CA PHE A 69 -10.65 -6.10 11.56
C PHE A 69 -11.68 -6.32 10.44
N GLY A 70 -11.85 -7.56 9.96
CA GLY A 70 -12.81 -7.88 8.89
C GLY A 70 -12.46 -7.27 7.55
N VAL A 71 -11.17 -6.94 7.29
CA VAL A 71 -10.70 -6.36 6.04
C VAL A 71 -9.95 -7.39 5.20
N ASN A 72 -9.87 -7.15 3.89
CA ASN A 72 -9.19 -8.03 2.95
C ASN A 72 -7.85 -7.50 2.46
N GLY A 73 -7.51 -6.25 2.77
CA GLY A 73 -6.28 -5.61 2.34
C GLY A 73 -5.32 -5.35 3.50
N ILE A 74 -4.03 -5.56 3.29
CA ILE A 74 -2.99 -5.21 4.25
C ILE A 74 -1.83 -4.47 3.60
N GLU A 75 -1.21 -3.58 4.38
CA GLU A 75 -0.06 -2.81 3.98
C GLU A 75 1.07 -3.03 4.97
N PHE A 76 2.21 -3.44 4.45
CA PHE A 76 3.37 -3.78 5.27
C PHE A 76 4.26 -2.57 5.53
N VAL A 77 5.05 -2.67 6.59
CA VAL A 77 6.19 -1.78 6.89
C VAL A 77 7.47 -2.60 6.86
N ASN A 78 8.42 -2.20 6.05
CA ASN A 78 9.66 -2.94 5.83
C ASN A 78 10.45 -3.22 7.12
N THR A 79 10.47 -2.27 8.04
CA THR A 79 11.19 -2.38 9.32
C THR A 79 10.52 -3.33 10.32
N LEU A 80 9.32 -3.83 10.02
CA LEU A 80 8.58 -4.79 10.85
C LEU A 80 8.69 -6.24 10.32
N PHE A 81 9.42 -6.47 9.24
CA PHE A 81 9.79 -7.82 8.81
C PHE A 81 10.92 -8.32 9.71
N GLU A 82 10.72 -9.45 10.39
CA GLU A 82 11.72 -10.01 11.31
C GLU A 82 12.95 -10.51 10.55
N VAL A 83 12.76 -11.43 9.60
CA VAL A 83 13.84 -11.98 8.75
C VAL A 83 13.26 -12.35 7.39
N PRO A 84 13.29 -11.48 6.39
CA PRO A 84 12.66 -11.70 5.08
C PRO A 84 13.43 -12.68 4.20
N THR A 85 13.65 -13.91 4.69
CA THR A 85 14.17 -15.02 3.90
C THR A 85 13.09 -15.58 2.97
N GLU A 86 13.48 -16.36 1.96
CA GLU A 86 12.54 -17.00 1.04
C GLU A 86 11.49 -17.85 1.79
N ASP A 87 11.91 -18.64 2.77
CA ASP A 87 11.01 -19.45 3.59
C ASP A 87 10.01 -18.61 4.39
N TYR A 88 10.47 -17.49 4.94
CA TYR A 88 9.62 -16.55 5.65
C TYR A 88 8.60 -15.92 4.71
N LEU A 89 9.03 -15.41 3.56
CA LEU A 89 8.15 -14.79 2.57
C LEU A 89 7.15 -15.79 2.00
N ARG A 90 7.56 -17.04 1.79
CA ARG A 90 6.68 -18.12 1.36
C ARG A 90 5.58 -18.40 2.40
N LYS A 91 5.92 -18.44 3.70
CA LYS A 91 4.97 -18.60 4.80
C LYS A 91 4.00 -17.41 4.86
N LEU A 92 4.52 -16.19 4.75
CA LEU A 92 3.68 -14.97 4.76
C LEU A 92 2.68 -14.98 3.60
N LYS A 93 3.14 -15.33 2.40
CA LYS A 93 2.29 -15.44 1.20
C LYS A 93 1.22 -16.52 1.37
N GLN A 94 1.57 -17.65 1.97
CA GLN A 94 0.62 -18.72 2.25
C GLN A 94 -0.42 -18.28 3.29
N ASN A 95 0.00 -17.64 4.39
CA ASN A 95 -0.92 -17.14 5.41
C ASN A 95 -1.90 -16.11 4.82
N ALA A 96 -1.43 -15.20 3.96
CA ALA A 96 -2.29 -14.24 3.28
C ALA A 96 -3.33 -14.96 2.40
N LYS A 97 -2.92 -15.98 1.65
CA LYS A 97 -3.82 -16.80 0.81
C LYS A 97 -4.87 -17.54 1.66
N ASP A 98 -4.45 -18.15 2.77
CA ASP A 98 -5.33 -18.97 3.63
C ASP A 98 -6.41 -18.12 4.30
N HIS A 99 -6.15 -16.83 4.53
CA HIS A 99 -7.10 -15.89 5.12
C HIS A 99 -7.80 -15.00 4.08
N GLY A 100 -7.57 -15.20 2.79
CA GLY A 100 -8.17 -14.40 1.70
C GLY A 100 -7.75 -12.93 1.76
N ILE A 101 -6.47 -12.67 2.05
CA ILE A 101 -5.89 -11.33 2.19
C ILE A 101 -5.13 -10.94 0.93
N THR A 102 -5.39 -9.72 0.46
CA THR A 102 -4.59 -9.04 -0.56
C THR A 102 -3.47 -8.23 0.11
N MET A 103 -2.23 -8.52 -0.22
CA MET A 103 -1.08 -7.73 0.19
C MET A 103 -0.92 -6.55 -0.76
N VAL A 104 -1.20 -5.33 -0.27
CA VAL A 104 -1.38 -4.14 -1.12
C VAL A 104 -0.05 -3.52 -1.49
N LEU A 105 0.75 -3.14 -0.50
CA LEU A 105 2.03 -2.48 -0.69
C LEU A 105 2.99 -2.72 0.49
N ILE A 106 4.25 -2.31 0.30
CA ILE A 106 5.25 -2.24 1.36
C ILE A 106 5.66 -0.78 1.55
N MET A 107 5.46 -0.23 2.73
CA MET A 107 5.98 1.07 3.14
C MET A 107 7.45 0.91 3.53
N CYS A 108 8.34 1.61 2.84
CA CYS A 108 9.78 1.55 3.10
C CYS A 108 10.24 2.76 3.90
N ASP A 109 10.72 2.48 5.12
CA ASP A 109 11.36 3.44 6.00
C ASP A 109 12.84 3.07 6.18
N ALA A 110 13.67 4.05 6.55
CA ALA A 110 15.11 3.88 6.79
C ALA A 110 15.95 3.36 5.59
N GLU A 111 15.41 3.44 4.36
CA GLU A 111 16.11 3.02 3.14
C GLU A 111 16.69 4.20 2.33
N GLY A 112 16.74 5.39 2.95
CA GLY A 112 17.16 6.64 2.31
C GLY A 112 15.98 7.51 1.87
N ASP A 113 16.31 8.69 1.37
CA ASP A 113 15.33 9.71 1.01
C ASP A 113 15.32 9.93 -0.52
N GLY A 114 14.13 9.98 -1.11
CA GLY A 114 13.96 10.20 -2.55
C GLY A 114 14.35 11.61 -3.01
N CYS A 115 14.67 12.51 -2.07
CA CYS A 115 15.16 13.86 -2.35
C CYS A 115 16.59 14.05 -1.80
N ALA A 116 17.48 13.10 -2.03
CA ALA A 116 18.89 13.23 -1.65
C ALA A 116 19.60 14.27 -2.54
N ASP A 117 20.36 15.17 -1.92
CA ASP A 117 21.05 16.30 -2.57
C ASP A 117 22.36 15.91 -3.26
N THR A 118 22.81 14.66 -3.10
CA THR A 118 24.00 14.12 -3.76
C THR A 118 23.66 13.00 -4.73
N ARG A 119 24.44 12.84 -5.77
CA ARG A 119 24.29 11.73 -6.74
C ARG A 119 24.46 10.38 -6.08
N GLU A 120 25.39 10.27 -5.15
CA GLU A 120 25.62 9.05 -4.36
C GLU A 120 24.39 8.71 -3.51
N GLY A 121 23.78 9.71 -2.85
CA GLY A 121 22.57 9.56 -2.07
C GLY A 121 21.39 9.09 -2.93
N GLN A 122 21.19 9.70 -4.10
CA GLN A 122 20.14 9.33 -5.06
C GLN A 122 20.34 7.88 -5.55
N LYS A 123 21.56 7.50 -5.88
CA LYS A 123 21.90 6.14 -6.28
C LYS A 123 21.70 5.15 -5.14
N GLN A 124 22.11 5.51 -3.92
CA GLN A 124 21.98 4.65 -2.76
C GLN A 124 20.51 4.45 -2.38
N PHE A 125 19.68 5.49 -2.45
CA PHE A 125 18.23 5.39 -2.32
C PHE A 125 17.66 4.34 -3.28
N ALA A 126 17.98 4.43 -4.57
CA ALA A 126 17.49 3.47 -5.56
C ALA A 126 17.99 2.04 -5.25
N ILE A 127 19.25 1.86 -4.87
CA ILE A 127 19.83 0.56 -4.53
C ILE A 127 19.15 -0.07 -3.30
N ASN A 128 18.95 0.70 -2.25
CA ASN A 128 18.39 0.20 -1.00
C ASN A 128 16.95 -0.30 -1.16
N HIS A 129 16.16 0.34 -2.04
CA HIS A 129 14.78 -0.03 -2.28
C HIS A 129 14.61 -1.27 -3.19
N ARG A 130 15.64 -1.69 -3.94
CA ARG A 130 15.54 -2.84 -4.87
C ARG A 130 15.06 -4.11 -4.20
N LYS A 131 15.62 -4.46 -3.05
CA LYS A 131 15.21 -5.65 -2.30
C LYS A 131 13.71 -5.62 -1.95
N TRP A 132 13.16 -4.43 -1.68
CA TRP A 132 11.74 -4.27 -1.34
C TRP A 132 10.85 -4.32 -2.58
N VAL A 133 11.33 -3.87 -3.73
CA VAL A 133 10.68 -4.11 -5.03
C VAL A 133 10.60 -5.60 -5.31
N ASP A 134 11.66 -6.35 -5.11
CA ASP A 134 11.69 -7.80 -5.33
C ASP A 134 10.75 -8.54 -4.35
N ILE A 135 10.77 -8.15 -3.08
CA ILE A 135 9.87 -8.71 -2.06
C ILE A 135 8.40 -8.37 -2.37
N ALA A 136 8.11 -7.14 -2.75
CA ALA A 136 6.76 -6.70 -3.15
C ALA A 136 6.25 -7.52 -4.34
N HIS A 137 7.08 -7.70 -5.36
CA HIS A 137 6.76 -8.53 -6.51
C HIS A 137 6.49 -9.99 -6.11
N TYR A 138 7.35 -10.58 -5.30
CA TYR A 138 7.20 -11.97 -4.82
C TYR A 138 5.90 -12.16 -4.03
N LEU A 139 5.57 -11.22 -3.14
CA LEU A 139 4.37 -11.26 -2.32
C LEU A 139 3.09 -10.97 -3.13
N GLY A 140 3.20 -10.33 -4.30
CA GLY A 140 2.07 -9.93 -5.13
C GLY A 140 1.51 -8.56 -4.76
N CYS A 141 2.29 -7.73 -4.04
CA CYS A 141 1.98 -6.32 -3.85
C CYS A 141 2.06 -5.58 -5.20
N HIS A 142 1.35 -4.46 -5.31
CA HIS A 142 1.40 -3.63 -6.52
C HIS A 142 2.28 -2.40 -6.39
N ALA A 143 2.70 -2.04 -5.17
CA ALA A 143 3.49 -0.83 -4.94
C ALA A 143 4.50 -0.96 -3.80
N VAL A 144 5.50 -0.10 -3.85
CA VAL A 144 6.41 0.25 -2.74
C VAL A 144 6.24 1.73 -2.46
N ARG A 145 5.94 2.09 -1.20
CA ARG A 145 5.90 3.49 -0.73
C ARG A 145 7.27 3.91 -0.24
N THR A 146 7.67 5.10 -0.60
CA THR A 146 8.95 5.72 -0.25
C THR A 146 8.75 7.08 0.40
N ASN A 147 9.78 7.58 1.09
CA ASN A 147 9.82 8.92 1.66
C ASN A 147 10.60 9.88 0.75
N CYS A 148 10.14 11.14 0.70
CA CYS A 148 10.74 12.20 -0.10
C CYS A 148 10.69 13.53 0.68
N ARG A 149 11.58 13.70 1.65
CA ARG A 149 11.60 14.88 2.54
C ARG A 149 12.58 15.95 2.08
N GLY A 150 13.75 15.51 1.64
CA GLY A 150 14.87 16.36 1.30
C GLY A 150 15.57 17.01 2.50
N PRO A 151 16.69 17.70 2.27
CA PRO A 151 17.37 18.50 3.27
C PRO A 151 16.49 19.64 3.77
N GLN A 152 16.69 20.04 5.03
CA GLN A 152 16.02 21.19 5.60
C GLN A 152 16.37 22.45 4.79
N ASN A 153 15.37 23.23 4.41
CA ASN A 153 15.50 24.44 3.58
C ASN A 153 16.08 24.19 2.16
N ALA A 154 15.90 23.00 1.61
CA ALA A 154 16.29 22.75 0.22
C ALA A 154 15.59 23.71 -0.74
N ASP A 155 16.33 24.20 -1.73
CA ASP A 155 15.72 24.90 -2.86
C ASP A 155 14.77 23.96 -3.60
N LYS A 156 13.50 24.35 -3.74
CA LYS A 156 12.46 23.49 -4.31
C LYS A 156 12.74 23.06 -5.74
N LYS A 157 13.43 23.90 -6.55
CA LYS A 157 13.77 23.57 -7.94
C LYS A 157 14.91 22.56 -8.01
N GLU A 158 15.90 22.70 -7.13
CA GLU A 158 16.98 21.72 -7.03
C GLU A 158 16.45 20.39 -6.47
N ALA A 159 15.64 20.43 -5.41
CA ALA A 159 14.96 19.27 -4.84
C ALA A 159 14.16 18.50 -5.91
N LEU A 160 13.48 19.21 -6.81
CA LEU A 160 12.73 18.61 -7.91
C LEU A 160 13.64 17.86 -8.89
N LYS A 161 14.85 18.35 -9.16
CA LYS A 161 15.83 17.66 -10.00
C LYS A 161 16.39 16.42 -9.31
N TRP A 162 16.80 16.56 -8.05
CA TRP A 162 17.35 15.46 -7.27
C TRP A 162 16.35 14.31 -7.16
N SER A 163 15.10 14.64 -6.83
CA SER A 163 14.04 13.63 -6.71
C SER A 163 13.74 12.96 -8.04
N ALA A 164 13.63 13.72 -9.13
CA ALA A 164 13.42 13.13 -10.44
C ALA A 164 14.54 12.15 -10.83
N ASP A 165 15.80 12.49 -10.54
CA ASP A 165 16.93 11.62 -10.82
C ASP A 165 16.92 10.35 -9.96
N ALA A 166 16.61 10.48 -8.66
CA ALA A 166 16.52 9.34 -7.73
C ALA A 166 15.37 8.38 -8.12
N TYR A 167 14.19 8.92 -8.39
CA TYR A 167 13.02 8.12 -8.75
C TYR A 167 13.14 7.47 -10.11
N ASN A 168 13.71 8.13 -11.11
CA ASN A 168 13.98 7.51 -12.42
C ASN A 168 14.89 6.29 -12.28
N GLN A 169 15.94 6.34 -11.45
CA GLN A 169 16.82 5.20 -11.21
C GLN A 169 16.08 4.03 -10.54
N LEU A 170 15.16 4.30 -9.59
CA LEU A 170 14.39 3.26 -8.95
C LEU A 170 13.32 2.68 -9.88
N LEU A 171 12.67 3.53 -10.68
CA LEU A 171 11.65 3.13 -11.65
C LEU A 171 12.21 2.23 -12.75
N GLU A 172 13.42 2.49 -13.22
CA GLU A 172 14.11 1.58 -14.16
C GLU A 172 14.26 0.16 -13.60
N TYR A 173 14.50 0.05 -12.28
CA TYR A 173 14.56 -1.25 -11.61
C TYR A 173 13.18 -1.87 -11.39
N SER A 174 12.18 -1.08 -11.00
CA SER A 174 10.84 -1.59 -10.65
C SER A 174 9.99 -1.94 -11.87
N LYS A 175 10.29 -1.36 -13.04
CA LYS A 175 9.53 -1.53 -14.27
C LYS A 175 9.38 -2.99 -14.73
N PRO A 176 10.44 -3.83 -14.78
CA PRO A 176 10.30 -5.24 -15.16
C PRO A 176 9.44 -6.05 -14.20
N ALA A 177 9.42 -5.66 -12.92
CA ALA A 177 8.60 -6.28 -11.88
C ALA A 177 7.15 -5.77 -11.88
N SER A 178 6.83 -4.73 -12.65
CA SER A 178 5.53 -4.04 -12.68
C SER A 178 5.12 -3.52 -11.30
N ILE A 179 6.08 -3.10 -10.47
CA ILE A 179 5.86 -2.52 -9.14
C ILE A 179 5.85 -1.00 -9.25
N SER A 180 4.76 -0.40 -8.80
CA SER A 180 4.65 1.06 -8.70
C SER A 180 5.48 1.60 -7.54
N ILE A 181 6.08 2.76 -7.76
CA ILE A 181 6.76 3.53 -6.71
C ILE A 181 5.88 4.72 -6.35
N VAL A 182 5.49 4.81 -5.10
CA VAL A 182 4.59 5.87 -4.62
C VAL A 182 5.25 6.68 -3.51
N ILE A 183 4.95 7.97 -3.47
CA ILE A 183 5.46 8.91 -2.46
C ILE A 183 4.36 9.25 -1.48
N GLU A 184 4.66 9.17 -0.19
CA GLU A 184 3.82 9.73 0.87
C GLU A 184 4.22 11.17 1.16
N ASN A 185 3.24 12.05 1.38
CA ASN A 185 3.44 13.39 1.88
C ASN A 185 3.73 13.35 3.39
N HIS A 186 4.96 12.96 3.74
CA HIS A 186 5.38 12.68 5.11
C HIS A 186 6.55 13.56 5.57
N GLY A 187 6.48 14.85 5.26
CA GLY A 187 7.45 15.88 5.68
C GLY A 187 8.29 16.44 4.53
N GLY A 188 8.91 17.59 4.79
CA GLY A 188 9.78 18.27 3.85
C GLY A 188 9.08 18.70 2.56
N VAL A 189 9.75 18.54 1.44
CA VAL A 189 9.22 18.97 0.12
C VAL A 189 7.97 18.20 -0.31
N SER A 190 7.79 16.97 0.17
CA SER A 190 6.60 16.17 -0.18
C SER A 190 5.30 16.66 0.45
N ASN A 191 5.37 17.55 1.46
CA ASN A 191 4.17 18.19 2.04
C ASN A 191 3.65 19.36 1.20
N ASP A 192 4.36 19.74 0.13
CA ASP A 192 3.91 20.78 -0.79
C ASP A 192 3.19 20.11 -1.99
N PRO A 193 1.86 20.25 -2.11
CA PRO A 193 1.10 19.58 -3.15
C PRO A 193 1.46 20.09 -4.56
N ASP A 194 1.80 21.35 -4.73
CA ASP A 194 2.20 21.89 -6.02
C ASP A 194 3.54 21.33 -6.46
N TRP A 195 4.49 21.22 -5.53
CA TRP A 195 5.77 20.58 -5.77
C TRP A 195 5.60 19.10 -6.15
N MET A 196 4.71 18.38 -5.46
CA MET A 196 4.39 16.98 -5.79
C MET A 196 3.81 16.84 -7.19
N VAL A 197 2.90 17.74 -7.60
CA VAL A 197 2.35 17.75 -8.97
C VAL A 197 3.45 17.98 -10.00
N GLU A 198 4.37 18.91 -9.74
CA GLU A 198 5.53 19.16 -10.62
C GLU A 198 6.45 17.95 -10.72
N LEU A 199 6.69 17.24 -9.61
CA LEU A 199 7.49 16.01 -9.61
C LEU A 199 6.82 14.90 -10.43
N MET A 200 5.51 14.70 -10.26
CA MET A 200 4.75 13.72 -11.05
C MET A 200 4.85 14.02 -12.55
N LYS A 201 4.68 15.29 -12.94
CA LYS A 201 4.84 15.73 -14.35
C LYS A 201 6.26 15.55 -14.88
N LYS A 202 7.26 15.82 -14.05
CA LYS A 202 8.67 15.75 -14.45
C LYS A 202 9.15 14.31 -14.67
N VAL A 203 8.76 13.40 -13.78
CA VAL A 203 9.09 11.96 -13.90
C VAL A 203 8.25 11.30 -15.00
N ASN A 204 6.97 11.67 -15.12
CA ASN A 204 6.03 11.25 -16.17
C ASN A 204 6.10 9.74 -16.47
N ASN A 205 5.97 8.92 -15.43
CA ASN A 205 6.04 7.46 -15.56
C ASN A 205 4.74 6.84 -15.02
N PRO A 206 4.08 5.91 -15.74
CA PRO A 206 2.82 5.30 -15.29
C PRO A 206 2.93 4.46 -14.01
N LEU A 207 4.13 4.06 -13.62
CA LEU A 207 4.41 3.36 -12.36
C LEU A 207 4.82 4.31 -11.23
N PHE A 208 4.74 5.62 -11.43
CA PHE A 208 5.06 6.60 -10.41
C PHE A 208 3.80 7.32 -9.95
N GLY A 209 3.60 7.41 -8.63
CA GLY A 209 2.38 7.98 -8.07
C GLY A 209 2.53 8.52 -6.66
N THR A 210 1.40 8.86 -6.07
CA THR A 210 1.32 9.36 -4.69
C THR A 210 0.56 8.40 -3.80
N TYR A 211 0.89 8.42 -2.52
CA TYR A 211 0.20 7.73 -1.43
C TYR A 211 -0.16 8.78 -0.36
N PRO A 212 -1.31 9.48 -0.52
CA PRO A 212 -1.63 10.63 0.33
C PRO A 212 -1.91 10.24 1.78
N ASP A 213 -1.18 10.85 2.73
CA ASP A 213 -1.54 10.86 4.14
C ASP A 213 -2.36 12.12 4.46
N TRP A 214 -3.65 11.93 4.66
CA TRP A 214 -4.60 13.01 4.94
C TRP A 214 -4.48 13.60 6.35
N ARG A 215 -3.71 12.99 7.24
CA ARG A 215 -3.42 13.50 8.58
C ARG A 215 -2.11 14.29 8.66
N SER A 216 -1.31 14.22 7.61
CA SER A 216 -0.07 15.01 7.58
C SER A 216 -0.44 16.49 7.48
N PRO A 217 -0.13 17.33 8.51
CA PRO A 217 -0.57 18.71 8.52
C PRO A 217 0.22 19.50 7.48
N SER A 218 -0.33 19.66 6.29
CA SER A 218 -0.03 20.85 5.52
C SER A 218 -1.05 21.91 5.93
N LYS A 219 -0.60 23.10 6.26
CA LYS A 219 -1.47 24.22 6.61
C LYS A 219 -2.44 24.64 5.51
N GLU A 220 -2.46 23.92 4.39
CA GLU A 220 -3.22 24.22 3.18
C GLU A 220 -4.41 23.30 2.97
N PHE A 221 -4.65 22.34 3.89
CA PHE A 221 -5.81 21.43 3.84
C PHE A 221 -6.84 21.72 4.94
N ASP A 222 -6.72 22.86 5.67
CA ASP A 222 -7.72 23.32 6.65
C ASP A 222 -8.85 24.13 5.97
#